data_d2b132dd77c7e01a64a181e39a2d1f3a
#
_entry.id   d2b132dd77c7e01a64a181e39a2d1f3a
#
_cell.length_a   1.000
_cell.length_b   1.000
_cell.length_c   1.000
_cell.angle_alpha   90.00
_cell.angle_beta   90.00
_cell.angle_gamma   90.00
#
_symmetry.space_group_name_H-M   'P 1'
#
loop_
_entity.id
_entity.type
_entity.pdbx_description
1 polymer ?
#
loop_
_entity_poly.entity_id
_entity_poly.type
_entity_poly.pdbx_seq_one_letter_code
_entity_poly.pdbx_strand_id
1 'polypeptide(L)'
;MRFDWMAALPITLGTAVPFGTGVSLHPGRATRYMPELPEVESARAIIERNGLRRRIADVDDADSYVCRPHVPGEIRHALLGAEFVSAMRQGKSMWCQTDPSWGPATLGIHLGMSGKIVIADADGTEVDGGDYWERGRQPGDYRWSRFTLTFEDGGRLMLVDPRRLGRVRLDPPVEQLGPDAQLITPTQFRAALAAGTTEPVKARIMDQRRIAGIGNLLADEILWRARVHPARAAHSLTPAEVTRLLRATRDTIRAALSDGGVHTLTVIPHRRRGGACPRDHAPMATGTVGGRTSWWCSAEQVLVPGSA
;
A
#
# COMPACT_ATOMS: atom_id res chain seq x y z
N MET A 1 -22.48 -31.12 3.59
CA MET A 1 -21.02 -31.20 3.71
C MET A 1 -20.55 -29.90 4.32
N ARG A 2 -20.14 -29.94 5.59
CA ARG A 2 -19.60 -28.77 6.31
C ARG A 2 -18.11 -28.72 6.03
N PHE A 3 -17.61 -27.59 5.52
CA PHE A 3 -16.18 -27.31 5.44
C PHE A 3 -15.79 -26.47 6.66
N ASP A 4 -15.00 -27.09 7.50
CA ASP A 4 -14.43 -26.52 8.73
C ASP A 4 -13.19 -25.69 8.37
N TRP A 5 -13.20 -24.39 8.64
CA TRP A 5 -12.06 -23.46 8.48
C TRP A 5 -11.60 -22.93 9.84
N MET A 6 -11.27 -23.81 10.76
CA MET A 6 -10.62 -23.44 12.02
C MET A 6 -9.36 -24.27 12.24
N ALA A 7 -8.21 -23.72 11.85
CA ALA A 7 -6.92 -24.04 12.45
C ALA A 7 -6.00 -22.81 12.35
N ALA A 8 -6.21 -21.85 13.26
CA ALA A 8 -5.23 -20.82 13.54
C ALA A 8 -4.27 -21.36 14.61
N LEU A 9 -3.00 -21.49 14.25
CA LEU A 9 -1.91 -21.75 15.21
C LEU A 9 -1.66 -20.48 16.05
N PRO A 10 -1.41 -20.61 17.36
CA PRO A 10 -1.17 -19.46 18.22
C PRO A 10 0.22 -18.87 17.94
N ILE A 11 0.25 -17.59 17.56
CA ILE A 11 1.48 -16.79 17.53
C ILE A 11 1.77 -16.34 18.96
N THR A 12 2.85 -16.84 19.54
CA THR A 12 3.38 -16.43 20.84
C THR A 12 3.71 -14.93 20.81
N LEU A 13 3.16 -14.20 21.76
CA LEU A 13 3.47 -12.79 22.07
C LEU A 13 4.96 -12.63 22.37
N GLY A 14 5.69 -12.12 21.42
CA GLY A 14 7.03 -11.56 21.61
C GLY A 14 6.91 -10.15 22.19
N THR A 15 7.66 -9.90 23.24
CA THR A 15 7.75 -8.66 24.02
C THR A 15 7.96 -7.43 23.14
N ALA A 16 7.20 -6.37 23.42
CA ALA A 16 7.30 -5.06 22.79
C ALA A 16 8.74 -4.49 22.94
N VAL A 17 9.38 -4.24 21.81
CA VAL A 17 10.65 -3.50 21.74
C VAL A 17 10.29 -2.01 21.70
N PRO A 18 10.87 -1.15 22.55
CA PRO A 18 10.59 0.28 22.51
C PRO A 18 11.16 0.91 21.23
N PHE A 19 10.36 1.74 20.58
CA PHE A 19 10.77 2.52 19.40
C PHE A 19 11.97 3.40 19.77
N GLY A 20 13.11 3.14 19.14
CA GLY A 20 14.33 3.92 19.27
C GLY A 20 14.17 5.30 18.60
N THR A 21 14.37 6.33 19.38
CA THR A 21 14.48 7.71 18.94
C THR A 21 15.74 7.94 18.14
N GLY A 22 15.62 8.58 16.97
CA GLY A 22 16.70 9.36 16.38
C GLY A 22 17.33 8.81 15.13
N VAL A 23 16.70 9.01 13.98
CA VAL A 23 17.40 9.11 12.69
C VAL A 23 17.32 10.57 12.24
N SER A 24 18.46 11.27 12.31
CA SER A 24 18.64 12.62 11.79
C SER A 24 18.49 12.62 10.26
N LEU A 25 17.35 13.09 9.77
CA LEU A 25 17.09 13.27 8.34
C LEU A 25 17.68 14.62 7.90
N HIS A 26 18.60 14.58 6.94
CA HIS A 26 19.14 15.76 6.27
C HIS A 26 18.01 16.58 5.59
N PRO A 27 18.08 17.93 5.57
CA PRO A 27 17.06 18.79 4.98
C PRO A 27 17.25 18.86 3.45
N GLY A 28 16.83 17.82 2.73
CA GLY A 28 16.76 17.81 1.28
C GLY A 28 15.36 17.39 0.87
N ARG A 29 14.71 18.19 0.00
CA ARG A 29 13.39 18.02 -0.61
C ARG A 29 12.68 16.72 -0.20
N ALA A 30 11.63 16.83 0.60
CA ALA A 30 10.83 15.68 1.01
C ALA A 30 10.42 14.90 -0.24
N THR A 31 11.05 13.78 -0.48
CA THR A 31 10.66 12.82 -1.51
C THR A 31 9.29 12.31 -1.08
N ARG A 32 8.23 12.75 -1.78
CA ARG A 32 6.87 12.35 -1.47
C ARG A 32 6.71 10.91 -1.96
N TYR A 33 6.69 10.00 -1.03
CA TYR A 33 6.41 8.59 -1.30
C TYR A 33 4.90 8.42 -1.48
N MET A 34 4.47 7.63 -2.46
CA MET A 34 3.07 7.25 -2.61
C MET A 34 2.80 6.03 -1.76
N PRO A 35 1.68 5.97 -1.05
CA PRO A 35 1.28 4.73 -0.39
C PRO A 35 1.26 3.55 -1.36
N GLU A 36 2.02 2.52 -1.04
CA GLU A 36 2.03 1.23 -1.72
C GLU A 36 1.47 0.16 -0.77
N LEU A 37 1.63 -1.11 -1.07
CA LEU A 37 1.08 -2.18 -0.24
C LEU A 37 1.42 -2.05 1.26
N PRO A 38 2.68 -1.76 1.67
CA PRO A 38 3.01 -1.68 3.10
C PRO A 38 2.27 -0.56 3.84
N GLU A 39 2.14 0.60 3.23
CA GLU A 39 1.42 1.75 3.81
C GLU A 39 -0.08 1.47 3.93
N VAL A 40 -0.66 0.80 2.92
CA VAL A 40 -2.07 0.43 2.97
C VAL A 40 -2.32 -0.65 4.02
N GLU A 41 -1.39 -1.59 4.19
CA GLU A 41 -1.47 -2.59 5.28
C GLU A 41 -1.35 -1.94 6.66
N SER A 42 -0.47 -0.96 6.83
CA SER A 42 -0.39 -0.17 8.07
C SER A 42 -1.72 0.50 8.39
N ALA A 43 -2.35 1.15 7.40
CA ALA A 43 -3.66 1.79 7.57
C ALA A 43 -4.77 0.77 7.88
N ARG A 44 -4.81 -0.36 7.17
CA ARG A 44 -5.75 -1.44 7.44
C ARG A 44 -5.62 -1.99 8.85
N ALA A 45 -4.37 -2.21 9.29
CA ALA A 45 -4.10 -2.78 10.60
C ALA A 45 -4.51 -1.87 11.77
N ILE A 46 -4.43 -0.55 11.62
CA ILE A 46 -4.96 0.35 12.66
C ILE A 46 -6.49 0.36 12.66
N ILE A 47 -7.15 0.26 11.50
CA ILE A 47 -8.61 0.10 11.45
C ILE A 47 -9.02 -1.19 12.14
N GLU A 48 -8.34 -2.30 11.86
CA GLU A 48 -8.63 -3.59 12.48
C GLU A 48 -8.53 -3.55 14.00
N ARG A 49 -7.51 -2.87 14.54
CA ARG A 49 -7.26 -2.82 15.99
C ARG A 49 -8.11 -1.79 16.72
N ASN A 50 -8.45 -0.67 16.07
CA ASN A 50 -9.03 0.49 16.76
C ASN A 50 -10.35 0.97 16.17
N GLY A 51 -10.79 0.45 15.02
CA GLY A 51 -11.99 0.92 14.32
C GLY A 51 -13.13 -0.10 14.25
N LEU A 52 -12.84 -1.41 14.49
CA LEU A 52 -13.88 -2.45 14.45
C LEU A 52 -14.73 -2.48 15.72
N ARG A 53 -15.98 -2.95 15.58
CA ARG A 53 -16.94 -3.12 16.68
C ARG A 53 -17.30 -1.81 17.39
N ARG A 54 -17.14 -0.70 16.71
CA ARG A 54 -17.57 0.62 17.17
C ARG A 54 -18.75 1.06 16.33
N ARG A 55 -19.86 1.46 17.00
CA ARG A 55 -21.07 1.91 16.32
C ARG A 55 -20.87 3.29 15.73
N ILE A 56 -21.23 3.45 14.45
CA ILE A 56 -21.09 4.70 13.70
C ILE A 56 -22.25 5.64 14.05
N ALA A 57 -21.97 6.75 14.74
CA ALA A 57 -22.92 7.77 15.12
C ALA A 57 -23.11 8.82 14.04
N ASP A 58 -22.07 9.12 13.24
CA ASP A 58 -22.16 10.07 12.15
C ASP A 58 -21.08 9.81 11.08
N VAL A 59 -21.34 10.33 9.85
CA VAL A 59 -20.41 10.23 8.72
C VAL A 59 -20.35 11.58 8.01
N ASP A 60 -19.17 12.17 7.90
CA ASP A 60 -18.88 13.30 7.02
C ASP A 60 -18.34 12.76 5.68
N ASP A 61 -19.21 12.75 4.66
CA ASP A 61 -18.93 12.38 3.27
C ASP A 61 -19.10 13.55 2.29
N ALA A 62 -18.98 14.79 2.80
CA ALA A 62 -19.22 16.01 2.03
C ALA A 62 -18.19 16.27 0.92
N ASP A 63 -16.98 15.69 1.00
CA ASP A 63 -15.97 15.81 -0.06
C ASP A 63 -16.34 14.98 -1.29
N SER A 64 -17.18 15.55 -2.18
CA SER A 64 -17.68 14.90 -3.39
C SER A 64 -16.59 14.43 -4.36
N TYR A 65 -15.36 14.97 -4.28
CA TYR A 65 -14.24 14.50 -5.09
C TYR A 65 -13.62 13.21 -4.53
N VAL A 66 -13.48 13.09 -3.23
CA VAL A 66 -12.96 11.89 -2.57
C VAL A 66 -14.03 10.80 -2.48
N CYS A 67 -15.28 11.16 -2.23
CA CYS A 67 -16.40 10.20 -2.07
C CYS A 67 -17.10 9.81 -3.38
N ARG A 68 -16.62 10.33 -4.53
CA ARG A 68 -17.28 9.99 -5.82
C ARG A 68 -17.26 8.48 -6.12
N PRO A 69 -18.29 7.91 -6.74
CA PRO A 69 -19.38 8.59 -7.45
C PRO A 69 -20.55 9.04 -6.54
N HIS A 70 -20.44 8.82 -5.22
CA HIS A 70 -21.53 9.08 -4.27
C HIS A 70 -21.76 10.58 -4.09
N VAL A 71 -23.04 10.94 -3.94
CA VAL A 71 -23.43 12.29 -3.53
C VAL A 71 -23.30 12.44 -2.01
N PRO A 72 -23.08 13.66 -1.49
CA PRO A 72 -23.01 13.89 -0.05
C PRO A 72 -24.24 13.34 0.69
N GLY A 73 -24.02 12.59 1.75
CA GLY A 73 -25.05 11.92 2.54
C GLY A 73 -25.38 10.49 2.13
N GLU A 74 -24.95 10.02 0.96
CA GLU A 74 -25.22 8.65 0.49
C GLU A 74 -24.43 7.61 1.31
N ILE A 75 -23.14 7.84 1.53
CA ILE A 75 -22.32 6.95 2.36
C ILE A 75 -22.79 7.03 3.82
N ARG A 76 -23.12 8.23 4.30
CA ARG A 76 -23.70 8.42 5.61
C ARG A 76 -24.97 7.60 5.80
N HIS A 77 -25.89 7.64 4.85
CA HIS A 77 -27.14 6.87 4.92
C HIS A 77 -26.89 5.36 5.02
N ALA A 78 -25.90 4.85 4.28
CA ALA A 78 -25.56 3.42 4.26
C ALA A 78 -24.87 2.93 5.54
N LEU A 79 -24.17 3.81 6.26
CA LEU A 79 -23.32 3.40 7.38
C LEU A 79 -23.82 3.86 8.76
N LEU A 80 -24.80 4.77 8.83
CA LEU A 80 -25.29 5.30 10.10
C LEU A 80 -25.86 4.17 10.98
N GLY A 81 -25.37 4.06 12.21
CA GLY A 81 -25.76 3.03 13.17
C GLY A 81 -25.12 1.66 12.95
N ALA A 82 -24.39 1.45 11.85
CA ALA A 82 -23.69 0.20 11.60
C ALA A 82 -22.39 0.10 12.40
N GLU A 83 -21.83 -1.11 12.43
CA GLU A 83 -20.50 -1.43 12.97
C GLU A 83 -19.67 -2.15 11.91
N PHE A 84 -18.38 -1.87 11.80
CA PHE A 84 -17.49 -2.69 11.00
C PHE A 84 -17.10 -3.97 11.73
N VAL A 85 -17.19 -5.10 11.03
CA VAL A 85 -16.82 -6.41 11.56
C VAL A 85 -15.51 -6.93 11.00
N SER A 86 -15.04 -6.36 9.89
CA SER A 86 -13.76 -6.74 9.28
C SER A 86 -13.10 -5.55 8.57
N ALA A 87 -11.77 -5.58 8.51
CA ALA A 87 -10.96 -4.69 7.69
C ALA A 87 -10.04 -5.55 6.80
N MET A 88 -10.22 -5.47 5.51
CA MET A 88 -9.56 -6.29 4.50
C MET A 88 -8.72 -5.45 3.54
N ARG A 89 -7.75 -6.07 2.87
CA ARG A 89 -6.90 -5.43 1.85
C ARG A 89 -6.59 -6.38 0.71
N GLN A 90 -6.52 -5.83 -0.49
CA GLN A 90 -5.88 -6.47 -1.64
C GLN A 90 -5.06 -5.41 -2.40
N GLY A 91 -3.75 -5.60 -2.46
CA GLY A 91 -2.84 -4.62 -3.04
C GLY A 91 -2.88 -3.27 -2.32
N LYS A 92 -3.30 -2.23 -3.01
CA LYS A 92 -3.40 -0.85 -2.50
C LYS A 92 -4.83 -0.42 -2.19
N SER A 93 -5.77 -1.35 -2.24
CA SER A 93 -7.16 -1.14 -1.89
C SER A 93 -7.46 -1.83 -0.56
N MET A 94 -8.13 -1.15 0.34
CA MET A 94 -8.64 -1.71 1.58
C MET A 94 -10.14 -1.44 1.70
N TRP A 95 -10.83 -2.27 2.45
CA TRP A 95 -12.26 -2.09 2.68
C TRP A 95 -12.66 -2.67 4.03
N CYS A 96 -13.75 -2.10 4.57
CA CYS A 96 -14.40 -2.56 5.78
C CYS A 96 -15.79 -3.08 5.45
N GLN A 97 -16.19 -4.19 6.09
CA GLN A 97 -17.54 -4.74 5.95
C GLN A 97 -18.34 -4.45 7.20
N THR A 98 -19.59 -4.06 7.03
CA THR A 98 -20.53 -3.90 8.13
C THR A 98 -21.06 -5.23 8.63
N ASP A 99 -21.59 -5.26 9.84
CA ASP A 99 -22.38 -6.39 10.34
C ASP A 99 -23.62 -6.60 9.48
N PRO A 100 -23.84 -7.81 8.94
CA PRO A 100 -24.99 -8.09 8.06
C PRO A 100 -26.35 -7.85 8.71
N SER A 101 -26.45 -7.84 10.04
CA SER A 101 -27.71 -7.55 10.76
C SER A 101 -28.19 -6.11 10.60
N TRP A 102 -27.31 -5.19 10.20
CA TRP A 102 -27.61 -3.78 9.91
C TRP A 102 -27.82 -3.48 8.42
N GLY A 103 -27.69 -4.49 7.57
CA GLY A 103 -27.62 -4.36 6.12
C GLY A 103 -26.19 -4.50 5.63
N PRO A 104 -25.93 -5.36 4.63
CA PRO A 104 -24.60 -5.57 4.12
C PRO A 104 -24.10 -4.32 3.37
N ALA A 105 -23.08 -3.67 3.89
CA ALA A 105 -22.39 -2.59 3.19
C ALA A 105 -20.87 -2.84 3.25
N THR A 106 -20.19 -2.44 2.19
CA THR A 106 -18.72 -2.53 2.10
C THR A 106 -18.18 -1.13 1.81
N LEU A 107 -17.42 -0.57 2.76
CA LEU A 107 -16.76 0.73 2.59
C LEU A 107 -15.34 0.51 2.09
N GLY A 108 -15.08 0.83 0.83
CA GLY A 108 -13.74 0.84 0.25
C GLY A 108 -13.01 2.14 0.51
N ILE A 109 -11.72 2.05 0.83
CA ILE A 109 -10.83 3.19 1.04
C ILE A 109 -9.55 2.99 0.22
N HIS A 110 -9.16 3.99 -0.53
CA HIS A 110 -7.90 4.05 -1.26
C HIS A 110 -7.13 5.31 -0.85
N LEU A 111 -5.87 5.16 -0.44
CA LEU A 111 -5.08 6.26 0.12
C LEU A 111 -4.60 7.27 -0.94
N GLY A 112 -4.73 6.97 -2.23
CA GLY A 112 -4.24 7.84 -3.30
C GLY A 112 -2.72 8.01 -3.25
N MET A 113 -2.27 9.26 -3.21
CA MET A 113 -0.84 9.60 -3.23
C MET A 113 -0.33 10.27 -1.94
N SER A 114 -1.17 10.51 -0.95
CA SER A 114 -0.81 11.19 0.29
C SER A 114 -1.80 10.90 1.43
N GLY A 115 -2.69 9.96 1.25
CA GLY A 115 -3.69 9.62 2.24
C GLY A 115 -3.10 8.81 3.40
N LYS A 116 -3.59 9.09 4.59
CA LYS A 116 -3.41 8.25 5.77
C LYS A 116 -4.73 8.10 6.51
N ILE A 117 -4.86 7.02 7.21
CA ILE A 117 -5.94 6.84 8.18
C ILE A 117 -5.45 7.34 9.53
N VAL A 118 -6.28 8.10 10.19
CA VAL A 118 -6.09 8.55 11.57
C VAL A 118 -7.30 8.08 12.37
N ILE A 119 -7.05 7.41 13.48
CA ILE A 119 -8.10 7.11 14.45
C ILE A 119 -7.78 7.88 15.71
N ALA A 120 -8.72 8.72 16.15
CA ALA A 120 -8.63 9.48 17.38
C ALA A 120 -9.71 8.98 18.34
N ASP A 121 -9.34 8.68 19.56
CA ASP A 121 -10.27 8.36 20.62
C ASP A 121 -10.83 9.63 21.29
N ALA A 122 -11.88 9.49 22.10
CA ALA A 122 -12.56 10.62 22.75
C ALA A 122 -11.63 11.40 23.71
N ASP A 123 -10.59 10.76 24.25
CA ASP A 123 -9.59 11.38 25.12
C ASP A 123 -8.48 12.13 24.34
N GLY A 124 -8.54 12.10 23.02
CA GLY A 124 -7.55 12.75 22.15
C GLY A 124 -6.33 11.90 21.81
N THR A 125 -6.26 10.66 22.28
CA THR A 125 -5.23 9.69 21.86
C THR A 125 -5.39 9.37 20.37
N GLU A 126 -4.30 9.46 19.61
CA GLU A 126 -4.30 9.21 18.15
C GLU A 126 -3.39 8.05 17.77
N VAL A 127 -3.83 7.28 16.79
CA VAL A 127 -3.02 6.33 16.03
C VAL A 127 -3.19 6.60 14.53
N ASP A 128 -2.13 6.44 13.77
CA ASP A 128 -2.22 6.63 12.32
C ASP A 128 -1.48 5.55 11.53
N GLY A 129 -1.84 5.39 10.24
CA GLY A 129 -1.20 4.49 9.29
C GLY A 129 -1.49 4.93 7.86
N GLY A 130 -0.55 4.63 6.96
CA GLY A 130 -0.61 5.06 5.57
C GLY A 130 0.63 5.82 5.17
N ASP A 131 0.48 7.00 4.54
CA ASP A 131 1.63 7.80 4.09
C ASP A 131 2.43 8.38 5.27
N TYR A 132 3.76 8.42 5.11
CA TYR A 132 4.71 8.87 6.16
C TYR A 132 5.02 10.38 6.13
N TRP A 133 4.11 11.20 5.62
CA TRP A 133 4.34 12.64 5.69
C TRP A 133 4.12 13.17 7.11
N GLU A 134 5.17 13.62 7.75
CA GLU A 134 5.14 14.14 9.12
C GLU A 134 5.13 15.68 9.17
N ARG A 135 5.52 16.34 8.08
CA ARG A 135 5.71 17.79 8.10
C ARG A 135 4.38 18.55 8.16
N GLY A 136 4.17 19.26 9.27
CA GLY A 136 3.12 20.24 9.44
C GLY A 136 1.78 19.72 9.94
N ARG A 137 1.67 18.43 10.33
CA ARG A 137 0.53 17.94 11.07
C ARG A 137 0.88 17.85 12.56
N GLN A 138 0.11 18.54 13.39
CA GLN A 138 0.13 18.34 14.84
C GLN A 138 -1.01 17.39 15.23
N PRO A 139 -0.90 16.63 16.32
CA PRO A 139 -2.05 15.93 16.88
C PRO A 139 -3.24 16.89 17.03
N GLY A 140 -4.44 16.43 16.67
CA GLY A 140 -5.64 17.28 16.64
C GLY A 140 -5.78 18.19 15.41
N ASP A 141 -4.81 18.25 14.49
CA ASP A 141 -4.94 19.00 13.24
C ASP A 141 -5.58 18.12 12.15
N TYR A 142 -6.90 18.28 11.96
CA TYR A 142 -7.69 17.52 10.98
C TYR A 142 -8.09 18.34 9.76
N ARG A 143 -7.48 19.49 9.50
CA ARG A 143 -7.82 20.40 8.37
C ARG A 143 -7.81 19.71 6.99
N TRP A 144 -7.12 18.59 6.84
CA TRP A 144 -7.08 17.81 5.59
C TRP A 144 -7.89 16.50 5.70
N SER A 145 -8.75 16.36 6.72
CA SER A 145 -9.75 15.30 6.71
C SER A 145 -10.67 15.47 5.50
N ARG A 146 -10.86 14.39 4.77
CA ARG A 146 -11.69 14.33 3.55
C ARG A 146 -12.87 13.41 3.69
N PHE A 147 -12.83 12.59 4.71
CA PHE A 147 -13.90 11.67 5.10
C PHE A 147 -13.72 11.37 6.58
N THR A 148 -14.81 11.40 7.34
CA THR A 148 -14.78 11.12 8.78
C THR A 148 -15.94 10.22 9.17
N LEU A 149 -15.64 9.16 9.92
CA LEU A 149 -16.62 8.43 10.72
C LEU A 149 -16.49 8.89 12.16
N THR A 150 -17.61 9.24 12.79
CA THR A 150 -17.69 9.51 14.24
C THR A 150 -18.39 8.33 14.89
N PHE A 151 -17.80 7.79 15.96
CA PHE A 151 -18.36 6.67 16.71
C PHE A 151 -19.20 7.16 17.89
N GLU A 152 -20.12 6.33 18.40
CA GLU A 152 -20.95 6.66 19.57
C GLU A 152 -20.13 6.92 20.83
N ASP A 153 -18.97 6.32 20.95
CA ASP A 153 -18.03 6.55 22.07
C ASP A 153 -17.25 7.87 21.96
N GLY A 154 -17.53 8.70 20.94
CA GLY A 154 -16.89 9.99 20.69
C GLY A 154 -15.58 9.91 19.90
N GLY A 155 -15.07 8.73 19.61
CA GLY A 155 -13.88 8.56 18.75
C GLY A 155 -14.20 8.79 17.29
N ARG A 156 -13.14 8.94 16.47
CA ARG A 156 -13.26 9.20 15.03
C ARG A 156 -12.28 8.39 14.21
N LEU A 157 -12.69 7.96 13.03
CA LEU A 157 -11.82 7.42 11.97
C LEU A 157 -11.84 8.41 10.80
N MET A 158 -10.66 8.84 10.37
CA MET A 158 -10.54 9.87 9.34
C MET A 158 -9.61 9.45 8.22
N LEU A 159 -9.98 9.75 6.97
CA LEU A 159 -9.06 9.80 5.84
C LEU A 159 -8.48 11.21 5.73
N VAL A 160 -7.24 11.39 6.13
CA VAL A 160 -6.52 12.67 6.04
C VAL A 160 -5.69 12.67 4.77
N ASP A 161 -6.05 13.53 3.80
CA ASP A 161 -5.40 13.58 2.48
C ASP A 161 -5.26 15.03 1.97
N PRO A 162 -4.06 15.64 2.09
CA PRO A 162 -3.82 17.00 1.61
C PRO A 162 -4.03 17.19 0.11
N ARG A 163 -3.85 16.14 -0.67
CA ARG A 163 -3.89 16.21 -2.15
C ARG A 163 -5.24 15.85 -2.73
N ARG A 164 -6.17 15.34 -1.93
CA ARG A 164 -7.51 14.87 -2.35
C ARG A 164 -7.46 13.81 -3.47
N LEU A 165 -6.45 12.95 -3.48
CA LEU A 165 -6.29 11.86 -4.46
C LEU A 165 -6.74 10.51 -3.92
N GLY A 166 -7.07 10.45 -2.63
CA GLY A 166 -7.74 9.33 -1.98
C GLY A 166 -9.14 9.09 -2.54
N ARG A 167 -9.70 7.95 -2.20
CA ARG A 167 -11.05 7.57 -2.60
C ARG A 167 -11.74 6.82 -1.49
N VAL A 168 -12.99 7.22 -1.22
CA VAL A 168 -13.90 6.48 -0.35
C VAL A 168 -15.16 6.17 -1.15
N ARG A 169 -15.61 4.92 -1.13
CA ARG A 169 -16.79 4.51 -1.87
C ARG A 169 -17.43 3.26 -1.28
N LEU A 170 -18.73 3.13 -1.46
CA LEU A 170 -19.44 1.87 -1.22
C LEU A 170 -19.12 0.86 -2.33
N ASP A 171 -19.10 -0.42 -1.99
CA ASP A 171 -18.93 -1.55 -2.90
C ASP A 171 -17.78 -1.38 -3.90
N PRO A 172 -16.53 -1.32 -3.41
CA PRO A 172 -15.36 -1.15 -4.26
C PRO A 172 -15.18 -2.34 -5.22
N PRO A 173 -14.79 -2.12 -6.50
CA PRO A 173 -14.64 -3.19 -7.49
C PRO A 173 -13.33 -3.97 -7.27
N VAL A 174 -13.23 -4.68 -6.15
CA VAL A 174 -12.01 -5.43 -5.76
C VAL A 174 -11.76 -6.66 -6.61
N GLU A 175 -12.79 -7.18 -7.27
CA GLU A 175 -12.72 -8.33 -8.19
C GLU A 175 -11.89 -8.06 -9.44
N GLN A 176 -11.62 -6.80 -9.77
CA GLN A 176 -10.78 -6.40 -10.90
C GLN A 176 -9.29 -6.44 -10.57
N LEU A 177 -8.92 -6.65 -9.29
CA LEU A 177 -7.55 -6.71 -8.85
C LEU A 177 -6.97 -8.12 -9.06
N GLY A 178 -5.71 -8.16 -9.48
CA GLY A 178 -4.93 -9.40 -9.52
C GLY A 178 -4.60 -9.93 -8.11
N PRO A 179 -3.92 -11.09 -8.02
CA PRO A 179 -3.45 -11.64 -6.75
C PRO A 179 -2.65 -10.62 -5.95
N ASP A 180 -2.86 -10.60 -4.64
CA ASP A 180 -2.10 -9.74 -3.73
C ASP A 180 -0.61 -10.09 -3.74
N ALA A 181 0.26 -9.11 -3.92
CA ALA A 181 1.71 -9.32 -4.05
C ALA A 181 2.35 -9.97 -2.82
N GLN A 182 1.77 -9.79 -1.63
CA GLN A 182 2.24 -10.43 -0.40
C GLN A 182 1.94 -11.93 -0.38
N LEU A 183 0.78 -12.33 -0.93
CA LEU A 183 0.23 -13.69 -0.87
C LEU A 183 0.40 -14.47 -2.18
N ILE A 184 0.90 -13.83 -3.23
CA ILE A 184 0.97 -14.41 -4.58
C ILE A 184 1.73 -15.74 -4.60
N THR A 185 1.10 -16.77 -5.19
CA THR A 185 1.73 -18.09 -5.37
C THR A 185 2.72 -18.08 -6.52
N PRO A 186 3.70 -19.03 -6.57
CA PRO A 186 4.63 -19.14 -7.69
C PRO A 186 3.93 -19.35 -9.05
N THR A 187 2.80 -20.04 -9.07
CA THR A 187 2.01 -20.26 -10.29
C THR A 187 1.35 -18.98 -10.77
N GLN A 188 0.70 -18.24 -9.88
CA GLN A 188 0.10 -16.94 -10.19
C GLN A 188 1.14 -15.93 -10.65
N PHE A 189 2.31 -15.89 -10.00
CA PHE A 189 3.39 -14.97 -10.37
C PHE A 189 3.94 -15.27 -11.77
N ARG A 190 4.17 -16.56 -12.10
CA ARG A 190 4.55 -16.96 -13.45
C ARG A 190 3.49 -16.59 -14.48
N ALA A 191 2.22 -16.85 -14.19
CA ALA A 191 1.12 -16.47 -15.07
C ALA A 191 1.04 -14.95 -15.30
N ALA A 192 1.25 -14.16 -14.27
CA ALA A 192 1.29 -12.70 -14.38
C ALA A 192 2.41 -12.19 -15.31
N LEU A 193 3.54 -12.88 -15.41
CA LEU A 193 4.68 -12.54 -16.27
C LEU A 193 4.58 -13.15 -17.68
N ALA A 194 3.95 -14.31 -17.86
CA ALA A 194 4.06 -15.18 -19.04
C ALA A 194 3.28 -14.72 -20.28
N ALA A 195 2.33 -13.80 -20.20
CA ALA A 195 1.50 -13.47 -21.35
C ALA A 195 2.27 -12.65 -22.40
N GLY A 196 2.85 -13.33 -23.35
CA GLY A 196 3.34 -13.08 -24.69
C GLY A 196 3.53 -11.64 -25.23
N THR A 197 3.98 -10.71 -24.40
CA THR A 197 4.15 -9.32 -24.80
C THR A 197 5.59 -8.84 -24.60
N THR A 198 6.04 -7.94 -25.45
CA THR A 198 7.28 -7.16 -25.31
C THR A 198 7.23 -6.15 -24.16
N GLU A 199 6.19 -6.21 -23.32
CA GLU A 199 6.00 -5.28 -22.22
C GLU A 199 7.17 -5.37 -21.22
N PRO A 200 7.74 -4.22 -20.80
CA PRO A 200 8.80 -4.19 -19.80
C PRO A 200 8.38 -4.87 -18.48
N VAL A 201 9.28 -5.65 -17.89
CA VAL A 201 9.02 -6.37 -16.62
C VAL A 201 8.54 -5.43 -15.51
N LYS A 202 9.08 -4.21 -15.45
CA LYS A 202 8.62 -3.21 -14.47
C LYS A 202 7.16 -2.84 -14.65
N ALA A 203 6.75 -2.54 -15.90
CA ALA A 203 5.35 -2.22 -16.18
C ALA A 203 4.44 -3.39 -15.81
N ARG A 204 4.89 -4.60 -16.13
CA ARG A 204 4.17 -5.85 -15.90
C ARG A 204 3.90 -6.14 -14.43
N ILE A 205 4.91 -6.02 -13.58
CA ILE A 205 4.74 -6.26 -12.13
C ILE A 205 3.98 -5.13 -11.42
N MET A 206 3.89 -3.95 -12.03
CA MET A 206 3.12 -2.81 -11.50
C MET A 206 1.66 -2.77 -11.95
N ASP A 207 1.25 -3.61 -12.91
CA ASP A 207 -0.16 -3.70 -13.34
C ASP A 207 -1.00 -4.36 -12.22
N GLN A 208 -1.85 -3.56 -11.59
CA GLN A 208 -2.66 -3.98 -10.44
C GLN A 208 -3.67 -5.10 -10.78
N ARG A 209 -4.02 -5.28 -12.05
CA ARG A 209 -4.86 -6.41 -12.50
C ARG A 209 -4.10 -7.72 -12.58
N ARG A 210 -2.77 -7.68 -12.60
CA ARG A 210 -1.89 -8.85 -12.66
C ARG A 210 -1.28 -9.19 -11.34
N ILE A 211 -0.76 -8.17 -10.64
CA ILE A 211 -0.18 -8.28 -9.29
C ILE A 211 -0.58 -7.02 -8.53
N ALA A 212 -1.50 -7.17 -7.59
CA ALA A 212 -1.97 -6.05 -6.79
C ALA A 212 -0.97 -5.70 -5.68
N GLY A 213 -0.65 -4.41 -5.53
CA GLY A 213 0.12 -3.88 -4.41
C GLY A 213 1.48 -3.30 -4.77
N ILE A 214 2.14 -3.78 -5.83
CA ILE A 214 3.44 -3.25 -6.24
C ILE A 214 3.26 -1.87 -6.88
N GLY A 215 3.99 -0.89 -6.35
CA GLY A 215 4.09 0.44 -6.92
C GLY A 215 5.48 0.72 -7.45
N ASN A 216 5.76 2.01 -7.70
CA ASN A 216 7.01 2.41 -8.35
C ASN A 216 8.26 2.19 -7.48
N LEU A 217 8.12 2.36 -6.17
CA LEU A 217 9.22 2.20 -5.22
C LEU A 217 9.50 0.73 -4.96
N LEU A 218 8.47 -0.05 -4.67
CA LEU A 218 8.60 -1.50 -4.54
C LEU A 218 9.16 -2.12 -5.81
N ALA A 219 8.70 -1.70 -6.99
CA ALA A 219 9.20 -2.23 -8.26
C ALA A 219 10.70 -1.99 -8.46
N ASP A 220 11.20 -0.78 -8.18
CA ASP A 220 12.64 -0.48 -8.30
C ASP A 220 13.46 -1.31 -7.30
N GLU A 221 13.04 -1.43 -6.04
CA GLU A 221 13.71 -2.25 -5.04
C GLU A 221 13.70 -3.75 -5.43
N ILE A 222 12.55 -4.28 -5.84
CA ILE A 222 12.40 -5.68 -6.26
C ILE A 222 13.32 -6.01 -7.43
N LEU A 223 13.32 -5.16 -8.46
CA LEU A 223 14.15 -5.36 -9.66
C LEU A 223 15.63 -5.21 -9.34
N TRP A 224 16.00 -4.28 -8.45
CA TRP A 224 17.37 -4.14 -8.00
C TRP A 224 17.84 -5.40 -7.22
N ARG A 225 17.03 -5.89 -6.29
CA ARG A 225 17.34 -7.15 -5.56
C ARG A 225 17.46 -8.35 -6.49
N ALA A 226 16.58 -8.42 -7.49
CA ALA A 226 16.57 -9.49 -8.49
C ALA A 226 17.66 -9.34 -9.57
N ARG A 227 18.40 -8.20 -9.63
CA ARG A 227 19.36 -7.88 -10.69
C ARG A 227 18.77 -7.97 -12.11
N VAL A 228 17.54 -7.47 -12.25
CA VAL A 228 16.82 -7.46 -13.53
C VAL A 228 16.65 -6.02 -13.98
N HIS A 229 17.02 -5.73 -15.24
CA HIS A 229 16.85 -4.40 -15.82
C HIS A 229 15.34 -4.08 -15.95
N PRO A 230 14.87 -2.88 -15.53
CA PRO A 230 13.44 -2.57 -15.53
C PRO A 230 12.78 -2.58 -16.91
N ALA A 231 13.52 -2.28 -17.97
CA ALA A 231 13.02 -2.30 -19.35
C ALA A 231 13.11 -3.65 -20.05
N ARG A 232 13.64 -4.69 -19.39
CA ARG A 232 13.70 -6.02 -19.98
C ARG A 232 12.30 -6.55 -20.23
N ALA A 233 12.06 -7.14 -21.42
CA ALA A 233 10.78 -7.73 -21.76
C ALA A 233 10.42 -8.88 -20.80
N ALA A 234 9.22 -8.86 -20.24
CA ALA A 234 8.83 -9.82 -19.20
C ALA A 234 8.90 -11.28 -19.69
N HIS A 235 8.56 -11.54 -20.96
CA HIS A 235 8.60 -12.87 -21.56
C HIS A 235 10.02 -13.41 -21.77
N SER A 236 11.05 -12.54 -21.80
CA SER A 236 12.45 -12.94 -22.01
C SER A 236 13.14 -13.40 -20.72
N LEU A 237 12.45 -13.35 -19.58
CA LEU A 237 13.00 -13.81 -18.32
C LEU A 237 13.12 -15.34 -18.28
N THR A 238 14.28 -15.83 -17.91
CA THR A 238 14.50 -17.26 -17.67
C THR A 238 13.73 -17.74 -16.43
N PRO A 239 13.43 -19.05 -16.30
CA PRO A 239 12.79 -19.59 -15.09
C PRO A 239 13.54 -19.27 -13.79
N ALA A 240 14.88 -19.23 -13.84
CA ALA A 240 15.72 -18.87 -12.69
C ALA A 240 15.54 -17.39 -12.30
N GLU A 241 15.44 -16.49 -13.27
CA GLU A 241 15.20 -15.07 -13.05
C GLU A 241 13.79 -14.82 -12.50
N VAL A 242 12.77 -15.51 -13.03
CA VAL A 242 11.41 -15.44 -12.48
C VAL A 242 11.37 -15.90 -11.02
N THR A 243 12.08 -16.98 -10.69
CA THR A 243 12.17 -17.46 -9.30
C THR A 243 12.87 -16.45 -8.39
N ARG A 244 13.96 -15.84 -8.87
CA ARG A 244 14.70 -14.80 -8.15
C ARG A 244 13.85 -13.55 -7.95
N LEU A 245 13.08 -13.15 -8.97
CA LEU A 245 12.19 -12.00 -8.92
C LEU A 245 11.05 -12.21 -7.90
N LEU A 246 10.44 -13.41 -7.88
CA LEU A 246 9.43 -13.75 -6.88
C LEU A 246 9.98 -13.72 -5.46
N ARG A 247 11.20 -14.26 -5.24
CA ARG A 247 11.86 -14.19 -3.94
C ARG A 247 12.10 -12.74 -3.54
N ALA A 248 12.66 -11.94 -4.44
CA ALA A 248 12.87 -10.50 -4.21
C ALA A 248 11.58 -9.77 -3.88
N THR A 249 10.46 -10.09 -4.54
CA THR A 249 9.14 -9.52 -4.26
C THR A 249 8.71 -9.80 -2.81
N ARG A 250 8.78 -11.06 -2.38
CA ARG A 250 8.40 -11.47 -1.03
C ARG A 250 9.29 -10.85 0.05
N ASP A 251 10.60 -10.85 -0.19
CA ASP A 251 11.56 -10.32 0.77
C ASP A 251 11.47 -8.79 0.90
N THR A 252 11.23 -8.09 -0.22
CA THR A 252 11.02 -6.64 -0.22
C THR A 252 9.75 -6.26 0.53
N ILE A 253 8.62 -6.94 0.26
CA ILE A 253 7.36 -6.65 0.95
C ILE A 253 7.48 -6.94 2.44
N ARG A 254 8.10 -8.08 2.82
CA ARG A 254 8.33 -8.43 4.23
C ARG A 254 9.16 -7.36 4.93
N ALA A 255 10.28 -6.95 4.34
CA ALA A 255 11.14 -5.90 4.89
C ALA A 255 10.37 -4.58 5.07
N ALA A 256 9.64 -4.12 4.04
CA ALA A 256 8.87 -2.89 4.13
C ALA A 256 7.76 -2.94 5.19
N LEU A 257 7.13 -4.10 5.39
CA LEU A 257 6.12 -4.30 6.44
C LEU A 257 6.74 -4.30 7.85
N SER A 258 7.93 -4.92 8.02
CA SER A 258 8.59 -4.98 9.33
C SER A 258 9.27 -3.67 9.72
N ASP A 259 9.82 -2.96 8.74
CA ASP A 259 10.69 -1.81 8.99
C ASP A 259 9.95 -0.46 8.87
N GLY A 260 8.63 -0.49 8.67
CA GLY A 260 7.77 0.68 8.74
C GLY A 260 7.44 1.33 7.39
N GLY A 261 7.72 0.70 6.24
CA GLY A 261 7.25 1.15 4.94
C GLY A 261 8.28 1.18 3.82
N VAL A 262 7.86 1.59 2.63
CA VAL A 262 8.72 1.57 1.44
C VAL A 262 9.94 2.51 1.55
N HIS A 263 9.86 3.55 2.36
CA HIS A 263 10.94 4.52 2.52
C HIS A 263 12.17 3.95 3.24
N THR A 264 12.03 2.85 3.99
CA THR A 264 13.10 2.16 4.71
C THR A 264 13.92 1.21 3.83
N LEU A 265 13.42 0.92 2.62
CA LEU A 265 14.05 -0.03 1.71
C LEU A 265 15.40 0.46 1.19
N THR A 266 16.27 -0.51 0.86
CA THR A 266 17.70 -0.32 0.66
C THR A 266 18.06 0.62 -0.50
N VAL A 267 17.41 0.47 -1.68
CA VAL A 267 17.77 1.28 -2.85
C VAL A 267 17.06 2.65 -2.88
N ILE A 268 16.01 2.81 -2.09
CA ILE A 268 15.17 4.00 -2.14
C ILE A 268 15.93 5.31 -1.88
N PRO A 269 16.81 5.43 -0.86
CA PRO A 269 17.61 6.64 -0.64
C PRO A 269 18.58 6.96 -1.78
N HIS A 270 18.94 5.96 -2.58
CA HIS A 270 19.89 6.05 -3.68
C HIS A 270 19.24 6.48 -5.03
N ARG A 271 17.91 6.54 -5.10
CA ARG A 271 17.13 6.95 -6.28
C ARG A 271 17.20 8.47 -6.50
N ARG A 272 18.42 8.98 -6.79
CA ARG A 272 18.69 10.40 -7.01
C ARG A 272 19.83 10.60 -8.01
N ARG A 273 19.92 11.77 -8.62
CA ARG A 273 21.08 12.13 -9.45
C ARG A 273 22.37 12.03 -8.63
N GLY A 274 23.39 11.39 -9.18
CA GLY A 274 24.64 11.13 -8.49
C GLY A 274 24.52 10.06 -7.38
N GLY A 275 23.39 9.34 -7.31
CA GLY A 275 23.27 8.21 -6.40
C GLY A 275 24.16 7.05 -6.83
N ALA A 276 24.71 6.34 -5.86
CA ALA A 276 25.50 5.12 -6.05
C ALA A 276 24.73 3.89 -5.56
N CYS A 277 24.85 2.79 -6.27
CA CYS A 277 24.28 1.51 -5.88
C CYS A 277 24.80 1.08 -4.51
N PRO A 278 23.96 0.75 -3.54
CA PRO A 278 24.42 0.37 -2.20
C PRO A 278 25.14 -0.98 -2.15
N ARG A 279 25.15 -1.75 -3.25
CA ARG A 279 25.79 -3.07 -3.33
C ARG A 279 27.19 -3.02 -3.90
N ASP A 280 27.41 -2.27 -4.99
CA ASP A 280 28.66 -2.26 -5.76
C ASP A 280 29.21 -0.87 -6.04
N HIS A 281 28.57 0.17 -5.52
CA HIS A 281 28.91 1.59 -5.68
C HIS A 281 28.88 2.11 -7.13
N ALA A 282 28.41 1.31 -8.09
CA ALA A 282 28.21 1.77 -9.45
C ALA A 282 27.14 2.90 -9.51
N PRO A 283 27.20 3.78 -10.51
CA PRO A 283 26.19 4.86 -10.66
C PRO A 283 24.78 4.29 -10.76
N MET A 284 23.82 4.94 -10.09
CA MET A 284 22.40 4.69 -10.34
C MET A 284 22.00 5.35 -11.65
N ALA A 285 21.62 4.53 -12.61
CA ALA A 285 21.02 4.99 -13.86
C ALA A 285 19.52 5.28 -13.68
N THR A 286 19.00 6.17 -14.54
CA THR A 286 17.57 6.54 -14.51
C THR A 286 17.01 6.66 -15.90
N GLY A 287 15.72 6.38 -16.06
CA GLY A 287 14.97 6.51 -17.30
C GLY A 287 13.48 6.32 -17.07
N THR A 288 12.70 6.42 -18.15
CA THR A 288 11.25 6.17 -18.11
C THR A 288 10.96 4.76 -18.61
N VAL A 289 10.31 3.95 -17.78
CA VAL A 289 9.88 2.60 -18.13
C VAL A 289 8.41 2.43 -17.72
N GLY A 290 7.56 2.02 -18.65
CA GLY A 290 6.12 1.88 -18.43
C GLY A 290 5.46 3.17 -17.94
N GLY A 291 5.91 4.33 -18.46
CA GLY A 291 5.38 5.64 -18.05
C GLY A 291 5.79 6.10 -16.65
N ARG A 292 6.76 5.44 -16.01
CA ARG A 292 7.23 5.77 -14.64
C ARG A 292 8.73 5.99 -14.63
N THR A 293 9.20 6.99 -13.86
CA THR A 293 10.62 7.15 -13.56
C THR A 293 11.13 5.92 -12.85
N SER A 294 12.18 5.34 -13.40
CA SER A 294 12.82 4.10 -12.92
C SER A 294 14.27 4.37 -12.58
N TRP A 295 14.76 3.68 -11.57
CA TRP A 295 16.16 3.73 -11.15
C TRP A 295 16.71 2.31 -11.07
N TRP A 296 17.96 2.11 -11.52
CA TRP A 296 18.62 0.81 -11.52
C TRP A 296 20.13 0.95 -11.39
N CYS A 297 20.82 -0.09 -10.94
CA CYS A 297 22.27 -0.16 -10.94
C CYS A 297 22.78 -0.31 -12.38
N SER A 298 23.66 0.60 -12.82
CA SER A 298 24.21 0.56 -14.17
C SER A 298 25.13 -0.62 -14.46
N ALA A 299 25.73 -1.22 -13.42
CA ALA A 299 26.63 -2.36 -13.55
C ALA A 299 25.91 -3.72 -13.50
N GLU A 300 25.00 -3.91 -12.54
CA GLU A 300 24.36 -5.22 -12.31
C GLU A 300 23.06 -5.44 -13.10
N GLN A 301 22.34 -4.36 -13.40
CA GLN A 301 21.06 -4.43 -14.13
C GLN A 301 21.26 -4.02 -15.58
N VAL A 302 21.98 -4.84 -16.34
CA VAL A 302 22.31 -4.57 -17.75
C VAL A 302 21.20 -5.09 -18.66
N LEU A 303 20.80 -4.28 -19.63
CA LEU A 303 19.87 -4.69 -20.68
C LEU A 303 20.65 -5.46 -21.77
N VAL A 304 20.39 -6.76 -21.89
CA VAL A 304 21.01 -7.57 -22.93
C VAL A 304 20.38 -7.22 -24.28
N PRO A 305 21.18 -6.99 -25.35
CA PRO A 305 20.67 -6.76 -26.69
C PRO A 305 19.68 -7.86 -27.10
N GLY A 306 18.52 -7.46 -27.67
CA GLY A 306 17.46 -8.38 -28.07
C GLY A 306 16.51 -8.85 -26.96
N SER A 307 16.67 -8.36 -25.72
CA SER A 307 15.79 -8.68 -24.57
C SER A 307 14.86 -7.52 -24.15
N ALA A 308 14.79 -6.46 -24.99
CA ALA A 308 13.91 -5.32 -24.78
C ALA A 308 12.56 -5.48 -25.48
#